data_9bdb4f9113aa33de25ec94d4f95cfd26
#
_entry.id   9bdb4f9113aa33de25ec94d4f95cfd26
#
_cell.length_a   1.000
_cell.length_b   1.000
_cell.length_c   1.000
_cell.angle_alpha   90.00
_cell.angle_beta   90.00
_cell.angle_gamma   90.00
#
_symmetry.space_group_name_H-M   'P 1'
#
loop_
_entity.id
_entity.type
_entity.pdbx_description
1 polymer ?
#
loop_
_entity_poly.entity_id
_entity_poly.type
_entity_poly.pdbx_seq_one_letter_code
_entity_poly.pdbx_strand_id
1 'polypeptide(L)'
;MTRATSIIFLDETHPIDALELIAHEENWEFARDNENEIIVSIEGGWKQYTVSASWNESRKLFTTNCAFEMMPPRKKLVKLYEIINLVNSSGVDGSFTYNSGEQLMNYNTNILFSDELIISNTELRDWIKSSVETTEKFYPTFQKSCWGEVMPKDAMSAAFGKIAGHA
;
A
#
# COMPACT_ATOMS: atom_id res chain seq x y z
N MET A 1 -7.04 18.74 -31.44
CA MET A 1 -5.61 18.90 -31.57
C MET A 1 -4.98 19.67 -30.41
N THR A 2 -5.22 19.33 -29.21
CA THR A 2 -4.59 20.04 -28.08
C THR A 2 -4.26 19.03 -27.01
N ARG A 3 -3.07 18.45 -27.11
CA ARG A 3 -2.46 17.61 -26.08
C ARG A 3 -1.19 18.30 -25.60
N ALA A 4 -1.33 19.30 -24.77
CA ALA A 4 -0.17 19.96 -24.17
C ALA A 4 -0.54 20.75 -22.91
N THR A 5 -1.46 20.26 -22.08
CA THR A 5 -1.83 21.06 -20.89
C THR A 5 -1.68 20.31 -19.58
N SER A 6 -1.17 19.08 -19.59
CA SER A 6 -1.07 18.27 -18.35
C SER A 6 0.35 18.22 -17.75
N ILE A 7 1.34 18.80 -18.40
CA ILE A 7 2.77 18.63 -17.99
C ILE A 7 3.29 19.79 -17.14
N ILE A 8 2.60 20.92 -17.10
CA ILE A 8 3.16 22.17 -16.53
C ILE A 8 2.87 22.33 -15.02
N PHE A 9 2.00 21.54 -14.43
CA PHE A 9 1.57 21.79 -13.04
C PHE A 9 2.29 20.97 -11.96
N LEU A 10 3.22 20.08 -12.30
CA LEU A 10 3.84 19.17 -11.35
C LEU A 10 5.22 19.58 -10.86
N ASP A 11 5.84 20.54 -11.51
CA ASP A 11 7.18 21.01 -11.16
C ASP A 11 7.21 21.85 -9.86
N GLU A 12 6.04 22.19 -9.31
CA GLU A 12 5.92 23.00 -8.09
C GLU A 12 4.92 22.47 -7.05
N THR A 13 4.22 21.35 -7.31
CA THR A 13 3.22 20.86 -6.36
C THR A 13 3.84 19.90 -5.36
N HIS A 14 3.76 20.25 -4.08
CA HIS A 14 4.18 19.38 -2.98
C HIS A 14 3.41 18.03 -3.03
N PRO A 15 4.08 16.86 -2.92
CA PRO A 15 3.44 15.56 -3.09
C PRO A 15 2.24 15.31 -2.16
N ILE A 16 2.28 15.87 -0.96
CA ILE A 16 1.17 15.76 -0.01
C ILE A 16 -0.03 16.61 -0.42
N ASP A 17 0.19 17.80 -1.00
CA ASP A 17 -0.89 18.63 -1.55
C ASP A 17 -1.55 17.94 -2.74
N ALA A 18 -0.75 17.28 -3.59
CA ALA A 18 -1.25 16.48 -4.69
C ALA A 18 -2.11 15.30 -4.19
N LEU A 19 -1.69 14.62 -3.13
CA LEU A 19 -2.47 13.51 -2.57
C LEU A 19 -3.75 13.99 -1.89
N GLU A 20 -3.74 15.15 -1.25
CA GLU A 20 -4.96 15.77 -0.70
C GLU A 20 -5.98 16.06 -1.81
N LEU A 21 -5.53 16.63 -2.94
CA LEU A 21 -6.38 16.86 -4.11
C LEU A 21 -6.95 15.54 -4.66
N ILE A 22 -6.14 14.51 -4.80
CA ILE A 22 -6.57 13.18 -5.23
C ILE A 22 -7.62 12.61 -4.27
N ALA A 23 -7.42 12.75 -2.95
CA ALA A 23 -8.37 12.27 -1.95
C ALA A 23 -9.74 12.98 -2.11
N HIS A 24 -9.76 14.28 -2.39
CA HIS A 24 -11.00 15.01 -2.72
C HIS A 24 -11.66 14.47 -4.00
N GLU A 25 -10.90 14.27 -5.08
CA GLU A 25 -11.43 13.78 -6.36
C GLU A 25 -12.00 12.36 -6.27
N GLU A 26 -11.35 11.50 -5.48
CA GLU A 26 -11.77 10.10 -5.26
C GLU A 26 -12.82 9.94 -4.15
N ASN A 27 -13.19 11.01 -3.47
CA ASN A 27 -14.06 11.02 -2.29
C ASN A 27 -13.55 10.12 -1.16
N TRP A 28 -12.24 10.07 -0.96
CA TRP A 28 -11.63 9.40 0.18
C TRP A 28 -11.69 10.29 1.42
N GLU A 29 -11.97 9.70 2.56
CA GLU A 29 -11.79 10.41 3.83
C GLU A 29 -10.29 10.59 4.09
N PHE A 30 -9.91 11.76 4.56
CA PHE A 30 -8.51 12.04 4.87
C PHE A 30 -8.36 12.96 6.08
N ALA A 31 -7.19 12.87 6.71
CA ALA A 31 -6.74 13.78 7.75
C ALA A 31 -5.29 14.19 7.46
N ARG A 32 -4.98 15.44 7.70
CA ARG A 32 -3.64 15.97 7.48
C ARG A 32 -3.09 16.47 8.81
N ASP A 33 -1.99 15.85 9.26
CA ASP A 33 -1.36 16.22 10.54
C ASP A 33 -0.43 17.43 10.40
N ASN A 34 0.27 17.54 9.26
CA ASN A 34 1.19 18.62 8.95
C ASN A 34 1.42 18.75 7.43
N GLU A 35 2.34 19.63 7.04
CA GLU A 35 2.63 19.87 5.62
C GLU A 35 3.19 18.63 4.88
N ASN A 36 3.83 17.73 5.61
CA ASN A 36 4.57 16.59 5.06
C ASN A 36 3.88 15.24 5.30
N GLU A 37 2.72 15.21 5.92
CA GLU A 37 2.04 13.96 6.28
C GLU A 37 0.53 14.06 6.06
N ILE A 38 -0.03 13.02 5.46
CA ILE A 38 -1.47 12.84 5.25
C ILE A 38 -1.86 11.39 5.49
N ILE A 39 -3.03 11.20 6.05
CA ILE A 39 -3.66 9.88 6.23
C ILE A 39 -4.93 9.86 5.39
N VAL A 40 -5.08 8.81 4.60
CA VAL A 40 -6.24 8.58 3.73
C VAL A 40 -6.90 7.27 4.09
N SER A 41 -8.22 7.25 4.15
CA SER A 41 -9.00 6.03 4.39
C SER A 41 -9.62 5.55 3.09
N ILE A 42 -9.33 4.31 2.71
CA ILE A 42 -9.78 3.71 1.45
C ILE A 42 -10.52 2.41 1.74
N GLU A 43 -11.75 2.32 1.29
CA GLU A 43 -12.54 1.10 1.39
C GLU A 43 -12.11 0.09 0.34
N GLY A 44 -11.76 -1.12 0.78
CA GLY A 44 -11.46 -2.26 -0.08
C GLY A 44 -12.56 -3.31 -0.04
N GLY A 45 -12.35 -4.40 -0.76
CA GLY A 45 -13.29 -5.52 -0.80
C GLY A 45 -13.32 -6.35 0.51
N TRP A 46 -12.21 -6.40 1.22
CA TRP A 46 -12.08 -7.16 2.47
C TRP A 46 -12.10 -6.29 3.72
N LYS A 47 -11.50 -5.14 3.65
CA LYS A 47 -11.28 -4.24 4.79
C LYS A 47 -11.32 -2.79 4.36
N GLN A 48 -11.43 -1.93 5.35
CA GLN A 48 -11.04 -0.53 5.23
C GLN A 48 -9.53 -0.43 5.51
N TYR A 49 -8.81 0.25 4.64
CA TYR A 49 -7.37 0.44 4.71
C TYR A 49 -7.05 1.87 5.08
N THR A 50 -6.09 2.02 5.96
CA THR A 50 -5.51 3.33 6.29
C THR A 50 -4.20 3.49 5.53
N VAL A 51 -4.14 4.42 4.60
CA VAL A 51 -2.92 4.75 3.87
C VAL A 51 -2.34 6.03 4.45
N SER A 52 -1.22 5.93 5.14
CA SER A 52 -0.44 7.08 5.56
C SER A 52 0.64 7.37 4.53
N ALA A 53 0.81 8.63 4.19
CA ALA A 53 1.86 9.09 3.29
C ALA A 53 2.68 10.19 3.93
N SER A 54 3.99 10.15 3.72
CA SER A 54 4.92 11.14 4.21
C SER A 54 5.92 11.57 3.15
N TRP A 55 6.31 12.84 3.20
CA TRP A 55 7.31 13.43 2.33
C TRP A 55 8.54 13.89 3.12
N ASN A 56 9.70 13.46 2.70
CA ASN A 56 10.97 13.93 3.23
C ASN A 56 11.68 14.78 2.17
N GLU A 57 11.64 16.10 2.35
CA GLU A 57 12.19 17.07 1.39
C GLU A 57 13.70 16.91 1.19
N SER A 58 14.45 16.70 2.28
CA SER A 58 15.92 16.59 2.20
C SER A 58 16.40 15.34 1.45
N ARG A 59 15.61 14.27 1.51
CA ARG A 59 15.90 13.00 0.83
C ARG A 59 15.15 12.85 -0.49
N LYS A 60 14.23 13.75 -0.78
CA LYS A 60 13.28 13.62 -1.91
C LYS A 60 12.56 12.27 -1.89
N LEU A 61 12.19 11.83 -0.70
CA LEU A 61 11.60 10.50 -0.47
C LEU A 61 10.13 10.63 -0.11
N PHE A 62 9.28 10.01 -0.92
CA PHE A 62 7.86 9.82 -0.65
C PHE A 62 7.64 8.39 -0.14
N THR A 63 7.10 8.27 1.05
CA THR A 63 6.86 6.98 1.70
C THR A 63 5.36 6.77 1.89
N THR A 64 4.86 5.58 1.58
CA THR A 64 3.49 5.19 1.90
C THR A 64 3.43 3.93 2.74
N ASN A 65 2.45 3.87 3.61
CA ASN A 65 2.14 2.71 4.43
C ASN A 65 0.64 2.43 4.34
N CYS A 66 0.28 1.30 3.75
CA CYS A 66 -1.09 0.81 3.72
C CYS A 66 -1.30 -0.18 4.86
N ALA A 67 -2.11 0.20 5.85
CA ALA A 67 -2.30 -0.55 7.08
C ALA A 67 -3.72 -1.10 7.22
N PHE A 68 -3.84 -2.27 7.84
CA PHE A 68 -5.11 -2.84 8.27
C PHE A 68 -4.95 -3.63 9.58
N GLU A 69 -6.01 -3.68 10.36
CA GLU A 69 -6.03 -4.44 11.61
C GLU A 69 -5.97 -5.94 11.36
N MET A 70 -5.11 -6.62 12.10
CA MET A 70 -4.99 -8.07 12.10
C MET A 70 -4.58 -8.56 13.49
N MET A 71 -5.42 -9.40 14.10
CA MET A 71 -5.23 -9.91 15.45
C MET A 71 -5.07 -11.43 15.45
N PRO A 72 -3.96 -11.97 14.94
CA PRO A 72 -3.73 -13.42 14.92
C PRO A 72 -3.57 -13.99 16.32
N PRO A 73 -4.02 -15.23 16.56
CA PRO A 73 -3.73 -15.91 17.81
C PRO A 73 -2.22 -15.95 18.07
N ARG A 74 -1.82 -15.72 19.31
CA ARG A 74 -0.39 -15.62 19.69
C ARG A 74 0.44 -16.81 19.22
N LYS A 75 -0.14 -18.02 19.29
CA LYS A 75 0.48 -19.25 18.80
C LYS A 75 0.68 -19.33 17.28
N LYS A 76 0.07 -18.42 16.52
CA LYS A 76 0.15 -18.36 15.06
C LYS A 76 1.10 -17.28 14.54
N LEU A 77 1.71 -16.48 15.41
CA LEU A 77 2.62 -15.41 15.01
C LEU A 77 3.81 -15.91 14.19
N VAL A 78 4.38 -17.07 14.54
CA VAL A 78 5.49 -17.65 13.78
C VAL A 78 5.06 -17.96 12.34
N LYS A 79 3.87 -18.53 12.15
CA LYS A 79 3.32 -18.77 10.80
C LYS A 79 3.07 -17.47 10.04
N LEU A 80 2.61 -16.43 10.72
CA LEU A 80 2.43 -15.12 10.11
C LEU A 80 3.77 -14.55 9.62
N TYR A 81 4.81 -14.61 10.43
CA TYR A 81 6.14 -14.13 10.03
C TYR A 81 6.73 -14.94 8.87
N GLU A 82 6.50 -16.24 8.85
CA GLU A 82 6.92 -17.09 7.73
C GLU A 82 6.22 -16.71 6.44
N ILE A 83 4.88 -16.50 6.46
CA ILE A 83 4.13 -16.11 5.25
C ILE A 83 4.49 -14.71 4.80
N ILE A 84 4.74 -13.77 5.71
CA ILE A 84 5.22 -12.43 5.36
C ILE A 84 6.55 -12.52 4.62
N ASN A 85 7.49 -13.33 5.11
CA ASN A 85 8.76 -13.54 4.43
C ASN A 85 8.58 -14.13 3.02
N LEU A 86 7.70 -15.10 2.85
CA LEU A 86 7.39 -15.69 1.55
C LEU A 86 6.75 -14.68 0.59
N VAL A 87 5.81 -13.87 1.07
CA VAL A 87 5.18 -12.81 0.28
C VAL A 87 6.22 -11.78 -0.16
N ASN A 88 7.04 -11.30 0.75
CA ASN A 88 8.09 -10.31 0.44
C ASN A 88 9.13 -10.87 -0.55
N SER A 89 9.38 -12.17 -0.52
CA SER A 89 10.31 -12.84 -1.45
C SER A 89 9.70 -13.13 -2.83
N SER A 90 8.40 -12.90 -3.00
CA SER A 90 7.69 -13.21 -4.25
C SER A 90 7.77 -12.14 -5.33
N GLY A 91 8.48 -11.04 -5.07
CA GLY A 91 8.65 -9.93 -6.02
C GLY A 91 7.58 -8.84 -5.92
N VAL A 92 6.99 -8.62 -4.74
CA VAL A 92 6.17 -7.44 -4.47
C VAL A 92 7.04 -6.17 -4.49
N ASP A 93 6.51 -5.07 -4.98
CA ASP A 93 7.26 -3.81 -5.12
C ASP A 93 7.62 -3.15 -3.77
N GLY A 94 6.84 -3.43 -2.74
CA GLY A 94 7.08 -2.97 -1.38
C GLY A 94 7.40 -4.11 -0.43
N SER A 95 7.08 -3.91 0.84
CA SER A 95 7.28 -4.95 1.87
C SER A 95 6.15 -4.97 2.89
N PHE A 96 5.71 -6.17 3.23
CA PHE A 96 4.79 -6.39 4.35
C PHE A 96 5.55 -6.52 5.66
N THR A 97 5.01 -5.91 6.70
CA THR A 97 5.48 -6.05 8.08
C THR A 97 4.28 -6.16 9.03
N TYR A 98 4.47 -6.81 10.16
CA TYR A 98 3.44 -6.90 11.20
C TYR A 98 3.92 -6.24 12.49
N ASN A 99 3.16 -5.26 12.96
CA ASN A 99 3.37 -4.63 14.26
C ASN A 99 2.48 -5.31 15.31
N SER A 100 3.08 -6.16 16.13
CA SER A 100 2.34 -6.92 17.16
C SER A 100 1.85 -6.05 18.32
N GLY A 101 2.47 -4.90 18.56
CA GLY A 101 2.06 -3.95 19.59
C GLY A 101 0.79 -3.20 19.22
N GLU A 102 0.66 -2.83 17.97
CA GLU A 102 -0.50 -2.12 17.41
C GLU A 102 -1.50 -3.06 16.73
N GLN A 103 -1.14 -4.32 16.55
CA GLN A 103 -1.93 -5.34 15.85
C GLN A 103 -2.27 -4.93 14.41
N LEU A 104 -1.30 -4.30 13.74
CA LEU A 104 -1.41 -3.82 12.38
C LEU A 104 -0.51 -4.61 11.42
N MET A 105 -1.09 -5.05 10.32
CA MET A 105 -0.36 -5.42 9.13
C MET A 105 -0.11 -4.17 8.30
N ASN A 106 1.10 -4.00 7.83
CA ASN A 106 1.54 -2.83 7.07
C ASN A 106 2.15 -3.26 5.74
N TYR A 107 1.79 -2.57 4.67
CA TYR A 107 2.46 -2.67 3.38
C TYR A 107 3.15 -1.33 3.08
N ASN A 108 4.47 -1.36 3.06
CA ASN A 108 5.31 -0.17 2.94
C ASN A 108 5.88 -0.06 1.53
N THR A 109 5.75 1.11 0.92
CA THR A 109 6.37 1.43 -0.35
C THR A 109 7.05 2.80 -0.31
N ASN A 110 8.05 2.99 -1.16
CA ASN A 110 8.81 4.23 -1.23
C ASN A 110 9.05 4.64 -2.68
N ILE A 111 8.99 5.93 -2.95
CA ILE A 111 9.42 6.52 -4.21
C ILE A 111 10.52 7.54 -3.91
N LEU A 112 11.66 7.38 -4.54
CA LEU A 112 12.72 8.37 -4.51
C LEU A 112 12.56 9.28 -5.73
N PHE A 113 12.25 10.54 -5.48
CA PHE A 113 12.14 11.55 -6.53
C PHE A 113 13.52 12.03 -6.95
N SER A 114 13.67 12.36 -8.22
CA SER A 114 14.85 13.03 -8.76
C SER A 114 14.41 14.14 -9.70
N ASP A 115 15.33 15.00 -10.12
CA ASP A 115 15.03 16.06 -11.07
C ASP A 115 14.53 15.51 -12.43
N GLU A 116 14.82 14.24 -12.72
CA GLU A 116 14.37 13.53 -13.92
C GLU A 116 13.08 12.72 -13.72
N LEU A 117 12.72 12.41 -12.47
CA LEU A 117 11.53 11.63 -12.13
C LEU A 117 10.42 12.55 -11.61
N ILE A 118 9.55 12.96 -12.50
CA ILE A 118 8.35 13.74 -12.19
C ILE A 118 7.15 12.77 -12.21
N ILE A 119 6.46 12.65 -11.08
CA ILE A 119 5.26 11.80 -10.97
C ILE A 119 4.01 12.67 -11.14
N SER A 120 3.15 12.29 -12.08
CA SER A 120 1.86 12.95 -12.31
C SER A 120 0.86 12.60 -11.20
N ASN A 121 -0.19 13.41 -11.04
CA ASN A 121 -1.29 13.10 -10.13
C ASN A 121 -1.94 11.74 -10.46
N THR A 122 -2.01 11.38 -11.74
CA THR A 122 -2.52 10.09 -12.17
C THR A 122 -1.63 8.95 -11.69
N GLU A 123 -0.32 9.07 -11.87
CA GLU A 123 0.64 8.06 -11.39
C GLU A 123 0.65 7.95 -9.87
N LEU A 124 0.54 9.07 -9.15
CA LEU A 124 0.44 9.07 -7.69
C LEU A 124 -0.85 8.40 -7.21
N ARG A 125 -1.97 8.69 -7.88
CA ARG A 125 -3.26 8.03 -7.63
C ARG A 125 -3.15 6.51 -7.84
N ASP A 126 -2.58 6.10 -8.97
CA ASP A 126 -2.39 4.69 -9.31
C ASP A 126 -1.45 3.99 -8.32
N TRP A 127 -0.43 4.69 -7.84
CA TRP A 127 0.46 4.20 -6.79
C TRP A 127 -0.28 3.91 -5.48
N ILE A 128 -1.12 4.82 -5.03
CA ILE A 128 -1.92 4.63 -3.81
C ILE A 128 -2.92 3.48 -3.99
N LYS A 129 -3.64 3.44 -5.12
CA LYS A 129 -4.57 2.34 -5.42
C LYS A 129 -3.86 0.99 -5.52
N SER A 130 -2.70 0.93 -6.16
CA SER A 130 -1.89 -0.29 -6.27
C SER A 130 -1.42 -0.81 -4.90
N SER A 131 -1.13 0.08 -3.95
CA SER A 131 -0.80 -0.31 -2.58
C SER A 131 -1.97 -1.01 -1.89
N VAL A 132 -3.18 -0.51 -2.06
CA VAL A 132 -4.41 -1.15 -1.55
C VAL A 132 -4.67 -2.48 -2.27
N GLU A 133 -4.59 -2.50 -3.60
CA GLU A 133 -4.82 -3.71 -4.41
C GLU A 133 -3.83 -4.84 -4.06
N THR A 134 -2.56 -4.50 -3.85
CA THR A 134 -1.54 -5.47 -3.41
C THR A 134 -1.88 -6.02 -2.03
N THR A 135 -2.30 -5.16 -1.11
CA THR A 135 -2.72 -5.56 0.24
C THR A 135 -3.95 -6.46 0.19
N GLU A 136 -4.96 -6.11 -0.60
CA GLU A 136 -6.15 -6.90 -0.86
C GLU A 136 -5.83 -8.28 -1.43
N LYS A 137 -4.91 -8.36 -2.37
CA LYS A 137 -4.48 -9.62 -3.00
C LYS A 137 -3.93 -10.61 -1.97
N PHE A 138 -3.13 -10.14 -1.02
CA PHE A 138 -2.49 -11.01 -0.02
C PHE A 138 -3.26 -11.16 1.29
N TYR A 139 -4.30 -10.36 1.53
CA TYR A 139 -5.13 -10.46 2.72
C TYR A 139 -5.65 -11.88 2.99
N PRO A 140 -6.26 -12.59 2.01
CA PRO A 140 -6.71 -13.97 2.23
C PRO A 140 -5.56 -14.94 2.58
N THR A 141 -4.37 -14.69 2.06
CA THR A 141 -3.18 -15.51 2.32
C THR A 141 -2.76 -15.41 3.79
N PHE A 142 -2.71 -14.18 4.32
CA PHE A 142 -2.43 -13.94 5.74
C PHE A 142 -3.52 -14.53 6.63
N GLN A 143 -4.79 -14.36 6.27
CA GLN A 143 -5.91 -14.92 7.01
C GLN A 143 -5.85 -16.45 7.09
N LYS A 144 -5.65 -17.12 5.98
CA LYS A 144 -5.56 -18.59 5.93
C LYS A 144 -4.40 -19.12 6.78
N SER A 145 -3.27 -18.44 6.80
CA SER A 145 -2.11 -18.83 7.61
C SER A 145 -2.36 -18.68 9.10
N CYS A 146 -3.16 -17.71 9.53
CA CYS A 146 -3.41 -17.41 10.93
C CYS A 146 -4.61 -18.14 11.51
N TRP A 147 -5.68 -18.29 10.75
CA TRP A 147 -6.93 -18.89 11.24
C TRP A 147 -7.28 -20.22 10.58
N GLY A 148 -6.64 -20.54 9.44
CA GLY A 148 -6.73 -21.86 8.82
C GLY A 148 -5.64 -22.81 9.33
N GLU A 149 -5.77 -24.10 9.00
CA GLU A 149 -4.72 -25.10 9.22
C GLU A 149 -3.80 -25.27 8.00
N VAL A 150 -3.81 -24.29 7.11
CA VAL A 150 -3.05 -24.30 5.87
C VAL A 150 -1.60 -23.91 6.16
N MET A 151 -0.66 -24.67 5.58
CA MET A 151 0.76 -24.32 5.66
C MET A 151 1.04 -23.05 4.85
N PRO A 152 1.99 -22.18 5.26
CA PRO A 152 2.29 -20.92 4.56
C PRO A 152 2.57 -21.08 3.07
N LYS A 153 3.30 -22.14 2.67
CA LYS A 153 3.57 -22.42 1.25
C LYS A 153 2.31 -22.70 0.43
N ASP A 154 1.36 -23.44 1.01
CA ASP A 154 0.10 -23.77 0.36
C ASP A 154 -0.82 -22.54 0.25
N ALA A 155 -0.80 -21.67 1.26
CA ALA A 155 -1.50 -20.40 1.25
C ALA A 155 -0.97 -19.47 0.13
N MET A 156 0.35 -19.43 -0.08
CA MET A 156 0.99 -18.69 -1.17
C MET A 156 0.61 -19.26 -2.53
N SER A 157 0.68 -20.57 -2.71
CA SER A 157 0.29 -21.23 -3.97
C SER A 157 -1.16 -20.92 -4.35
N ALA A 158 -2.07 -20.89 -3.39
CA ALA A 158 -3.46 -20.51 -3.62
C ALA A 158 -3.62 -19.04 -4.04
N ALA A 159 -2.78 -18.13 -3.51
CA ALA A 159 -2.79 -16.72 -3.90
C ALA A 159 -2.37 -16.53 -5.38
N PHE A 160 -1.37 -17.26 -5.84
CA PHE A 160 -0.91 -17.20 -7.23
C PHE A 160 -1.73 -18.06 -8.19
N GLY A 161 -2.27 -19.19 -7.76
CA GLY A 161 -3.11 -20.08 -8.58
C GLY A 161 -4.42 -19.44 -9.05
N LYS A 162 -4.99 -18.51 -8.29
CA LYS A 162 -6.17 -17.73 -8.69
C LYS A 162 -5.90 -16.76 -9.84
N ILE A 163 -4.67 -16.38 -10.06
CA ILE A 163 -4.27 -15.48 -11.16
C ILE A 163 -4.15 -16.25 -12.48
N ALA A 164 -3.70 -17.49 -12.44
CA ALA A 164 -3.58 -18.36 -13.60
C ALA A 164 -4.94 -18.91 -14.11
N GLY A 165 -6.00 -18.83 -13.31
CA GLY A 165 -7.34 -19.36 -13.64
C GLY A 165 -8.27 -18.39 -14.37
N HIS A 166 -7.80 -17.21 -14.77
CA HIS A 166 -8.54 -16.19 -15.51
C HIS A 166 -7.92 -15.84 -16.86
N ALA A 167 -7.21 -16.78 -17.45
CA ALA A 167 -6.78 -16.67 -18.83
C ALA A 167 -7.84 -17.26 -19.78
#